data_ee6577c5b2d3ff4014fcef9d0b4af1a2
#
_entry.id   ee6577c5b2d3ff4014fcef9d0b4af1a2
#
_cell.length_a   1.000
_cell.length_b   1.000
_cell.length_c   1.000
_cell.angle_alpha   90.00
_cell.angle_beta   90.00
_cell.angle_gamma   90.00
#
_symmetry.space_group_name_H-M   'P 1'
#
loop_
_entity.id
_entity.type
_entity.pdbx_description
1 polymer ?
#
loop_
_entity_poly.entity_id
_entity_poly.type
_entity_poly.pdbx_seq_one_letter_code
_entity_poly.pdbx_strand_id
1 'polypeptide(L)'
;MITFIALKLFTMNKLIGIFILLSSFCFGQKAEEDLVKQTVEKLFAGMKNADSEMIQSVFAETVIMQTIAKDGFVKTQNIKDFITSVSTLPKGDADERITFQDIHIDGTLASVFTPYEFYYKGNFSHCGANSFQLVKQNDVWKIQYLIDTRRKDCKK
;
A
#
# COMPACT_ATOMS: atom_id res chain seq x y z
N MET A 1 -15.29 -55.33 14.86
CA MET A 1 -13.96 -54.77 14.55
C MET A 1 -13.94 -53.93 13.26
N ILE A 2 -14.77 -54.24 12.26
CA ILE A 2 -14.87 -53.51 10.97
C ILE A 2 -15.49 -52.11 11.11
N THR A 3 -16.49 -51.92 11.98
CA THR A 3 -17.22 -50.69 12.20
C THR A 3 -16.38 -49.54 12.82
N PHE A 4 -15.39 -49.85 13.64
CA PHE A 4 -14.49 -48.88 14.27
C PHE A 4 -13.48 -48.30 13.28
N ILE A 5 -13.02 -49.08 12.28
CA ILE A 5 -12.08 -48.64 11.27
C ILE A 5 -12.74 -47.67 10.28
N ALA A 6 -13.98 -47.99 9.87
CA ALA A 6 -14.74 -47.13 8.95
C ALA A 6 -15.07 -45.75 9.56
N LEU A 7 -15.41 -45.69 10.86
CA LEU A 7 -15.68 -44.43 11.56
C LEU A 7 -14.42 -43.56 11.70
N LYS A 8 -13.25 -44.18 11.93
CA LYS A 8 -11.98 -43.46 12.04
C LYS A 8 -11.48 -42.89 10.70
N LEU A 9 -11.71 -43.61 9.59
CA LEU A 9 -11.42 -43.15 8.22
C LEU A 9 -12.34 -41.98 7.82
N PHE A 10 -13.62 -42.02 8.19
CA PHE A 10 -14.59 -40.97 7.87
C PHE A 10 -14.32 -39.65 8.61
N THR A 11 -13.92 -39.73 9.89
CA THR A 11 -13.50 -38.54 10.67
C THR A 11 -12.16 -37.96 10.19
N MET A 12 -11.22 -38.81 9.79
CA MET A 12 -9.90 -38.38 9.29
C MET A 12 -10.02 -37.65 7.94
N ASN A 13 -10.88 -38.13 7.02
CA ASN A 13 -11.13 -37.44 5.75
C ASN A 13 -11.82 -36.06 5.93
N LYS A 14 -12.73 -35.93 6.92
CA LYS A 14 -13.34 -34.63 7.25
C LYS A 14 -12.31 -33.65 7.82
N LEU A 15 -11.40 -34.09 8.68
CA LEU A 15 -10.33 -33.28 9.25
C LEU A 15 -9.33 -32.81 8.18
N ILE A 16 -8.98 -33.68 7.23
CA ILE A 16 -8.10 -33.32 6.10
C ILE A 16 -8.78 -32.30 5.19
N GLY A 17 -10.08 -32.44 4.90
CA GLY A 17 -10.85 -31.48 4.10
C GLY A 17 -10.92 -30.08 4.75
N ILE A 18 -11.09 -30.00 6.08
CA ILE A 18 -11.10 -28.74 6.83
C ILE A 18 -9.71 -28.09 6.81
N PHE A 19 -8.63 -28.86 6.91
CA PHE A 19 -7.26 -28.35 6.88
C PHE A 19 -6.88 -27.77 5.51
N ILE A 20 -7.34 -28.37 4.42
CA ILE A 20 -7.14 -27.89 3.05
C ILE A 20 -7.91 -26.57 2.82
N LEU A 21 -9.13 -26.45 3.32
CA LEU A 21 -9.91 -25.20 3.23
C LEU A 21 -9.27 -24.04 4.01
N LEU A 22 -8.76 -24.28 5.21
CA LEU A 22 -8.08 -23.26 6.01
C LEU A 22 -6.78 -22.76 5.37
N SER A 23 -6.02 -23.63 4.69
CA SER A 23 -4.78 -23.22 4.00
C SER A 23 -5.06 -22.33 2.80
N SER A 24 -6.16 -22.54 2.08
CA SER A 24 -6.53 -21.72 0.92
C SER A 24 -6.86 -20.26 1.29
N PHE A 25 -7.42 -20.01 2.47
CA PHE A 25 -7.69 -18.64 2.95
C PHE A 25 -6.40 -17.86 3.27
N CYS A 26 -5.39 -18.50 3.84
CA CYS A 26 -4.10 -17.85 4.13
C CYS A 26 -3.34 -17.42 2.86
N PHE A 27 -3.37 -18.22 1.81
CA PHE A 27 -2.72 -17.89 0.53
C PHE A 27 -3.40 -16.72 -0.18
N GLY A 28 -4.74 -16.62 -0.12
CA GLY A 28 -5.50 -15.52 -0.71
C GLY A 28 -5.20 -14.17 -0.07
N GLN A 29 -5.15 -14.11 1.26
CA GLN A 29 -4.85 -12.87 1.99
C GLN A 29 -3.44 -12.35 1.70
N LYS A 30 -2.45 -13.23 1.65
CA LYS A 30 -1.07 -12.83 1.34
C LYS A 30 -0.94 -12.29 -0.09
N ALA A 31 -1.62 -12.90 -1.05
CA ALA A 31 -1.63 -12.43 -2.44
C ALA A 31 -2.26 -11.02 -2.56
N GLU A 32 -3.35 -10.75 -1.85
CA GLU A 32 -3.97 -9.42 -1.83
C GLU A 32 -3.07 -8.37 -1.17
N GLU A 33 -2.40 -8.71 -0.07
CA GLU A 33 -1.45 -7.83 0.60
C GLU A 33 -0.28 -7.46 -0.34
N ASP A 34 0.24 -8.42 -1.09
CA ASP A 34 1.31 -8.19 -2.06
C ASP A 34 0.86 -7.25 -3.20
N LEU A 35 -0.39 -7.37 -3.67
CA LEU A 35 -0.95 -6.46 -4.68
C LEU A 35 -1.13 -5.04 -4.14
N VAL A 36 -1.55 -4.89 -2.88
CA VAL A 36 -1.64 -3.59 -2.20
C VAL A 36 -0.26 -2.95 -2.08
N LYS A 37 0.75 -3.71 -1.63
CA LYS A 37 2.15 -3.24 -1.55
C LYS A 37 2.67 -2.78 -2.90
N GLN A 38 2.49 -3.59 -3.94
CA GLN A 38 2.92 -3.24 -5.30
C GLN A 38 2.30 -1.93 -5.79
N THR A 39 1.02 -1.67 -5.46
CA THR A 39 0.37 -0.41 -5.83
C THR A 39 1.03 0.79 -5.16
N VAL A 40 1.34 0.69 -3.87
CA VAL A 40 2.02 1.75 -3.11
C VAL A 40 3.47 1.92 -3.58
N GLU A 41 4.22 0.84 -3.74
CA GLU A 41 5.60 0.86 -4.26
C GLU A 41 5.68 1.48 -5.65
N LYS A 42 4.69 1.20 -6.50
CA LYS A 42 4.61 1.76 -7.85
C LYS A 42 4.47 3.28 -7.86
N LEU A 43 3.76 3.87 -6.87
CA LEU A 43 3.72 5.33 -6.70
C LEU A 43 5.12 5.89 -6.51
N PHE A 44 5.87 5.36 -5.56
CA PHE A 44 7.21 5.86 -5.22
C PHE A 44 8.25 5.57 -6.31
N ALA A 45 8.11 4.42 -6.99
CA ALA A 45 8.91 4.12 -8.18
C ALA A 45 8.64 5.13 -9.31
N GLY A 46 7.38 5.49 -9.54
CA GLY A 46 6.99 6.52 -10.49
C GLY A 46 7.57 7.89 -10.14
N MET A 47 7.49 8.28 -8.86
CA MET A 47 8.10 9.52 -8.38
C MET A 47 9.62 9.55 -8.62
N LYS A 48 10.33 8.50 -8.24
CA LYS A 48 11.79 8.41 -8.42
C LYS A 48 12.20 8.40 -9.88
N ASN A 49 11.39 7.80 -10.75
CA ASN A 49 11.66 7.72 -12.19
C ASN A 49 11.16 8.93 -12.98
N ALA A 50 10.49 9.90 -12.32
CA ALA A 50 9.80 11.02 -12.97
C ALA A 50 8.81 10.55 -14.05
N ASP A 51 8.09 9.45 -13.78
CA ASP A 51 7.18 8.77 -14.70
C ASP A 51 5.72 9.13 -14.35
N SER A 52 5.18 10.11 -15.08
CA SER A 52 3.82 10.59 -14.87
C SER A 52 2.76 9.52 -15.12
N GLU A 53 2.95 8.64 -16.10
CA GLU A 53 2.00 7.58 -16.43
C GLU A 53 1.95 6.53 -15.32
N MET A 54 3.13 6.16 -14.81
CA MET A 54 3.26 5.24 -13.69
C MET A 54 2.55 5.80 -12.45
N ILE A 55 2.79 7.08 -12.11
CA ILE A 55 2.15 7.75 -10.97
C ILE A 55 0.63 7.80 -11.16
N GLN A 56 0.17 8.24 -12.32
CA GLN A 56 -1.27 8.34 -12.60
C GLN A 56 -1.97 6.98 -12.54
N SER A 57 -1.29 5.92 -12.97
CA SER A 57 -1.87 4.57 -13.06
C SER A 57 -2.28 3.98 -11.72
N VAL A 58 -1.71 4.44 -10.60
CA VAL A 58 -2.01 3.91 -9.27
C VAL A 58 -3.12 4.66 -8.54
N PHE A 59 -3.50 5.84 -9.02
CA PHE A 59 -4.56 6.62 -8.40
C PHE A 59 -5.94 6.25 -8.90
N ALA A 60 -6.94 6.35 -8.01
CA ALA A 60 -8.34 6.35 -8.39
C ALA A 60 -8.70 7.68 -9.07
N GLU A 61 -9.77 7.71 -9.87
CA GLU A 61 -10.20 8.91 -10.59
C GLU A 61 -10.49 10.09 -9.66
N THR A 62 -11.04 9.80 -8.48
CA THR A 62 -11.44 10.80 -7.47
C THR A 62 -10.49 10.84 -6.28
N VAL A 63 -9.20 10.59 -6.49
CA VAL A 63 -8.20 10.56 -5.41
C VAL A 63 -8.10 11.89 -4.68
N ILE A 64 -7.96 11.82 -3.36
CA ILE A 64 -7.68 12.96 -2.49
C ILE A 64 -6.28 12.80 -1.91
N MET A 65 -5.43 13.80 -2.13
CA MET A 65 -4.09 13.87 -1.55
C MET A 65 -3.98 15.06 -0.61
N GLN A 66 -3.51 14.81 0.60
CA GLN A 66 -3.39 15.82 1.65
C GLN A 66 -2.05 15.71 2.37
N THR A 67 -1.63 16.83 2.96
CA THR A 67 -0.47 16.88 3.85
C THR A 67 -0.81 17.65 5.12
N ILE A 68 -0.33 17.19 6.26
CA ILE A 68 -0.45 17.88 7.53
C ILE A 68 0.73 18.85 7.66
N ALA A 69 0.43 20.14 7.67
CA ALA A 69 1.43 21.19 7.85
C ALA A 69 1.94 21.21 9.31
N LYS A 70 3.06 21.93 9.56
CA LYS A 70 3.68 22.01 10.88
C LYS A 70 2.76 22.65 11.96
N ASP A 71 1.84 23.50 11.54
CA ASP A 71 0.82 24.12 12.39
C ASP A 71 -0.38 23.20 12.67
N GLY A 72 -0.38 21.98 12.13
CA GLY A 72 -1.45 21.00 12.27
C GLY A 72 -2.58 21.15 11.26
N PHE A 73 -2.59 22.20 10.43
CA PHE A 73 -3.60 22.35 9.39
C PHE A 73 -3.37 21.40 8.24
N VAL A 74 -4.47 20.87 7.70
CA VAL A 74 -4.45 19.96 6.54
C VAL A 74 -4.54 20.79 5.26
N LYS A 75 -3.62 20.51 4.33
CA LYS A 75 -3.58 21.11 3.00
C LYS A 75 -3.89 20.04 1.96
N THR A 76 -4.88 20.29 1.11
CA THR A 76 -5.19 19.41 -0.03
C THR A 76 -4.31 19.81 -1.21
N GLN A 77 -3.66 18.82 -1.82
CA GLN A 77 -2.87 18.99 -3.03
C GLN A 77 -3.71 18.68 -4.27
N ASN A 78 -3.53 19.48 -5.32
CA ASN A 78 -4.06 19.13 -6.63
C ASN A 78 -3.22 17.98 -7.21
N ILE A 79 -3.87 16.88 -7.58
CA ILE A 79 -3.18 15.69 -8.05
C ILE A 79 -2.44 15.90 -9.39
N LYS A 80 -3.01 16.72 -10.29
CA LYS A 80 -2.38 17.05 -11.57
C LYS A 80 -1.11 17.88 -11.36
N ASP A 81 -1.16 18.86 -10.46
CA ASP A 81 -0.01 19.70 -10.13
C ASP A 81 1.10 18.88 -9.47
N PHE A 82 0.72 17.93 -8.60
CA PHE A 82 1.67 16.98 -8.00
C PHE A 82 2.36 16.14 -9.07
N ILE A 83 1.61 15.48 -9.95
CA ILE A 83 2.16 14.65 -11.02
C ILE A 83 3.08 15.48 -11.91
N THR A 84 2.65 16.67 -12.34
CA THR A 84 3.45 17.57 -13.19
C THR A 84 4.74 17.97 -12.49
N SER A 85 4.68 18.38 -11.22
CA SER A 85 5.86 18.83 -10.48
C SER A 85 6.90 17.72 -10.31
N VAL A 86 6.46 16.48 -10.07
CA VAL A 86 7.37 15.35 -9.89
C VAL A 86 7.96 14.89 -11.24
N SER A 87 7.12 14.82 -12.29
CA SER A 87 7.56 14.35 -13.61
C SER A 87 8.48 15.29 -14.35
N THR A 88 8.57 16.56 -13.94
CA THR A 88 9.54 17.54 -14.48
C THR A 88 10.92 17.49 -13.80
N LEU A 89 11.05 16.72 -12.72
CA LEU A 89 12.35 16.54 -12.05
C LEU A 89 13.24 15.56 -12.81
N PRO A 90 14.57 15.70 -12.71
CA PRO A 90 15.49 14.65 -13.13
C PRO A 90 15.21 13.34 -12.38
N LYS A 91 15.39 12.21 -13.05
CA LYS A 91 15.25 10.88 -12.43
C LYS A 91 16.17 10.75 -11.23
N GLY A 92 15.61 10.23 -10.13
CA GLY A 92 16.31 10.06 -8.86
C GLY A 92 16.24 11.26 -7.92
N ASP A 93 15.79 12.44 -8.38
CA ASP A 93 15.74 13.65 -7.55
C ASP A 93 14.64 13.58 -6.48
N ALA A 94 13.53 12.90 -6.75
CA ALA A 94 12.45 12.66 -5.79
C ALA A 94 12.50 11.20 -5.32
N ASP A 95 13.31 10.90 -4.29
CA ASP A 95 13.49 9.55 -3.77
C ASP A 95 12.84 9.42 -2.38
N GLU A 96 11.64 8.87 -2.33
CA GLU A 96 10.93 8.58 -1.08
C GLU A 96 11.09 7.09 -0.75
N ARG A 97 11.75 6.82 0.37
CA ARG A 97 12.06 5.49 0.86
C ARG A 97 11.11 5.13 1.97
N ILE A 98 10.21 4.21 1.70
CA ILE A 98 9.15 3.78 2.62
C ILE A 98 9.50 2.49 3.34
N THR A 99 8.84 2.27 4.48
CA THR A 99 8.76 0.98 5.17
C THR A 99 7.29 0.67 5.42
N PHE A 100 6.82 -0.51 5.04
CA PHE A 100 5.47 -0.94 5.39
C PHE A 100 5.44 -1.29 6.87
N GLN A 101 4.68 -0.53 7.65
CA GLN A 101 4.49 -0.79 9.06
C GLN A 101 3.21 -1.59 9.30
N ASP A 102 2.08 -1.13 8.74
CA ASP A 102 0.79 -1.76 8.91
C ASP A 102 0.03 -1.82 7.59
N ILE A 103 -0.63 -2.95 7.33
CA ILE A 103 -1.55 -3.17 6.20
C ILE A 103 -2.76 -3.92 6.73
N HIS A 104 -3.94 -3.35 6.51
CA HIS A 104 -5.22 -3.98 6.84
C HIS A 104 -6.09 -4.04 5.59
N ILE A 105 -6.68 -5.20 5.31
CA ILE A 105 -7.54 -5.43 4.14
C ILE A 105 -8.89 -5.97 4.60
N ASP A 106 -9.95 -5.34 4.12
CA ASP A 106 -11.33 -5.81 4.27
C ASP A 106 -12.04 -5.76 2.91
N GLY A 107 -12.11 -6.91 2.25
CA GLY A 107 -12.71 -7.04 0.92
C GLY A 107 -12.03 -6.13 -0.12
N THR A 108 -12.73 -5.08 -0.53
CA THR A 108 -12.26 -4.12 -1.54
C THR A 108 -11.64 -2.83 -0.96
N LEU A 109 -11.46 -2.78 0.36
CA LEU A 109 -10.81 -1.68 1.08
C LEU A 109 -9.47 -2.16 1.65
N ALA A 110 -8.42 -1.34 1.50
CA ALA A 110 -7.16 -1.51 2.22
C ALA A 110 -6.70 -0.22 2.86
N SER A 111 -6.17 -0.33 4.10
CA SER A 111 -5.50 0.76 4.81
C SER A 111 -4.03 0.41 4.94
N VAL A 112 -3.14 1.36 4.59
CA VAL A 112 -1.69 1.16 4.63
C VAL A 112 -1.03 2.31 5.36
N PHE A 113 -0.11 2.00 6.27
CA PHE A 113 0.70 3.00 6.96
C PHE A 113 2.19 2.77 6.66
N THR A 114 2.85 3.81 6.11
CA THR A 114 4.26 3.72 5.73
C THR A 114 5.05 4.90 6.31
N PRO A 115 5.86 4.71 7.35
CA PRO A 115 6.95 5.63 7.65
C PRO A 115 7.87 5.79 6.45
N TYR A 116 8.39 7.02 6.24
CA TYR A 116 9.26 7.32 5.11
C TYR A 116 10.41 8.28 5.45
N GLU A 117 11.45 8.22 4.62
CA GLU A 117 12.49 9.23 4.49
C GLU A 117 12.50 9.75 3.05
N PHE A 118 12.45 11.07 2.88
CA PHE A 118 12.48 11.69 1.56
C PHE A 118 13.83 12.34 1.29
N TYR A 119 14.40 11.98 0.17
CA TYR A 119 15.65 12.53 -0.35
C TYR A 119 15.37 13.36 -1.60
N TYR A 120 15.93 14.57 -1.64
CA TYR A 120 15.87 15.44 -2.80
C TYR A 120 17.28 15.66 -3.35
N LYS A 121 17.50 15.31 -4.62
CA LYS A 121 18.82 15.35 -5.26
C LYS A 121 19.88 14.58 -4.46
N GLY A 122 19.53 13.42 -3.95
CA GLY A 122 20.41 12.57 -3.15
C GLY A 122 20.65 13.04 -1.72
N ASN A 123 20.13 14.21 -1.30
CA ASN A 123 20.28 14.72 0.05
C ASN A 123 19.03 14.49 0.86
N PHE A 124 19.17 14.09 2.13
CA PHE A 124 18.04 13.98 3.04
C PHE A 124 17.31 15.32 3.16
N SER A 125 16.00 15.30 2.97
CA SER A 125 15.14 16.48 3.03
C SER A 125 14.26 16.49 4.28
N HIS A 126 13.49 15.43 4.48
CA HIS A 126 12.57 15.29 5.60
C HIS A 126 12.14 13.83 5.74
N CYS A 127 11.43 13.52 6.82
CA CYS A 127 10.77 12.25 7.04
C CYS A 127 9.31 12.46 7.44
N GLY A 128 8.56 11.39 7.48
CA GLY A 128 7.18 11.42 7.89
C GLY A 128 6.56 10.05 7.94
N ALA A 129 5.27 10.02 7.81
CA ALA A 129 4.50 8.81 7.56
C ALA A 129 3.37 9.14 6.59
N ASN A 130 3.12 8.21 5.69
CA ASN A 130 1.97 8.23 4.81
C ASN A 130 0.88 7.31 5.38
N SER A 131 -0.36 7.75 5.31
CA SER A 131 -1.54 6.93 5.54
C SER A 131 -2.35 6.87 4.25
N PHE A 132 -2.49 5.67 3.72
CA PHE A 132 -3.21 5.40 2.49
C PHE A 132 -4.54 4.71 2.76
N GLN A 133 -5.55 5.05 1.96
CA GLN A 133 -6.73 4.22 1.75
C GLN A 133 -6.77 3.81 0.28
N LEU A 134 -6.77 2.51 0.03
CA LEU A 134 -6.88 1.95 -1.31
C LEU A 134 -8.24 1.30 -1.48
N VAL A 135 -8.74 1.35 -2.71
CA VAL A 135 -9.97 0.67 -3.12
C VAL A 135 -9.67 -0.27 -4.28
N LYS A 136 -10.31 -1.45 -4.29
CA LYS A 136 -10.18 -2.40 -5.38
C LYS A 136 -11.27 -2.15 -6.41
N GLN A 137 -10.88 -1.70 -7.60
CA GLN A 137 -11.79 -1.39 -8.71
C GLN A 137 -11.42 -2.26 -9.91
N ASN A 138 -12.38 -3.03 -10.43
CA ASN A 138 -12.15 -3.96 -11.54
C ASN A 138 -10.92 -4.86 -11.31
N ASP A 139 -10.84 -5.44 -10.11
CA ASP A 139 -9.75 -6.30 -9.63
C ASP A 139 -8.36 -5.63 -9.53
N VAL A 140 -8.29 -4.30 -9.62
CA VAL A 140 -7.05 -3.52 -9.49
C VAL A 140 -7.13 -2.60 -8.27
N TRP A 141 -6.11 -2.65 -7.42
CA TRP A 141 -5.99 -1.72 -6.30
C TRP A 141 -5.60 -0.33 -6.77
N LYS A 142 -6.31 0.69 -6.26
CA LYS A 142 -6.10 2.10 -6.56
C LYS A 142 -6.04 2.91 -5.26
N ILE A 143 -5.14 3.89 -5.20
CA ILE A 143 -5.06 4.83 -4.09
C ILE A 143 -6.21 5.82 -4.20
N GLN A 144 -7.14 5.77 -3.25
CA GLN A 144 -8.29 6.67 -3.16
C GLN A 144 -8.01 7.86 -2.27
N TYR A 145 -7.22 7.67 -1.22
CA TYR A 145 -6.86 8.73 -0.28
C TYR A 145 -5.43 8.54 0.21
N LEU A 146 -4.71 9.65 0.30
CA LEU A 146 -3.38 9.73 0.88
C LEU A 146 -3.28 10.98 1.74
N ILE A 147 -2.86 10.82 2.99
CA ILE A 147 -2.44 11.93 3.84
C ILE A 147 -1.07 11.65 4.41
N ASP A 148 -0.20 12.67 4.43
CA ASP A 148 1.15 12.55 4.97
C ASP A 148 1.43 13.56 6.09
N THR A 149 2.41 13.24 6.91
CA THR A 149 3.07 14.15 7.84
C THR A 149 4.47 14.48 7.35
N ARG A 150 4.99 15.68 7.67
CA ARG A 150 6.35 16.08 7.33
C ARG A 150 7.08 16.68 8.52
N ARG A 151 8.26 16.16 8.85
CA ARG A 151 9.10 16.64 9.93
C ARG A 151 10.58 16.51 9.57
N LYS A 152 11.44 17.28 10.25
CA LYS A 152 12.90 17.17 10.11
C LYS A 152 13.54 16.38 11.25
N ASP A 153 12.86 16.28 12.38
CA ASP A 153 13.27 15.45 13.51
C ASP A 153 12.75 14.02 13.30
N CYS A 154 13.65 13.14 12.90
CA CYS A 154 13.37 11.75 12.52
C CYS A 154 13.93 10.80 13.56
N LYS A 155 13.69 11.04 14.83
CA LYS A 155 14.09 10.09 15.88
C LYS A 155 13.45 8.73 15.60
N LYS A 156 14.30 7.74 15.45
CA LYS A 156 13.92 6.32 15.40
C LYS A 156 13.52 5.84 16.78
#